data_923075827d74648f82cfd8299a8fcbb7
#
_entry.id   923075827d74648f82cfd8299a8fcbb7
#
_cell.length_a   1.000
_cell.length_b   1.000
_cell.length_c   1.000
_cell.angle_alpha   90.00
_cell.angle_beta   90.00
_cell.angle_gamma   90.00
#
_symmetry.space_group_name_H-M   'P 1'
#
loop_
_entity.id
_entity.type
_entity.pdbx_description
1 polymer ?
#
loop_
_entity_poly.entity_id
_entity_poly.type
_entity_poly.pdbx_seq_one_letter_code
_entity_poly.pdbx_strand_id
1 'polypeptide(L)'
;KMVGLDESYLQKSPFDLSGGQKRRIAIAGILAMDPDILVLDEPTAGLDPQGIREMMDLFKSIHQLGKTVILVTHDMNHVLEYCNEVIVMNEGCVERKGKVKDVFKDSDYLLNLGIDLPLITNMIIDLNKKGFQLDTSINNIDDLVEALGGELHG
;
A
#
# COMPACT_ATOMS: atom_id res chain seq x y z
N LYS A 1 -15.85 -5.05 -16.31
CA LYS A 1 -14.86 -6.16 -16.22
C LYS A 1 -13.56 -5.71 -15.55
N MET A 2 -13.01 -4.53 -15.88
CA MET A 2 -11.74 -4.00 -15.31
C MET A 2 -11.75 -3.95 -13.76
N VAL A 3 -12.87 -3.60 -13.15
CA VAL A 3 -13.01 -3.49 -11.69
C VAL A 3 -13.45 -4.80 -11.01
N GLY A 4 -13.38 -5.94 -11.69
CA GLY A 4 -13.77 -7.24 -11.14
C GLY A 4 -15.28 -7.44 -10.91
N LEU A 5 -16.12 -6.63 -11.56
CA LEU A 5 -17.57 -6.77 -11.54
C LEU A 5 -18.07 -7.19 -12.93
N ASP A 6 -19.00 -8.11 -12.98
CA ASP A 6 -19.65 -8.57 -14.20
C ASP A 6 -20.89 -7.72 -14.56
N GLU A 7 -21.46 -7.98 -15.73
CA GLU A 7 -22.60 -7.20 -16.23
C GLU A 7 -23.89 -7.35 -15.41
N SER A 8 -23.99 -8.39 -14.56
CA SER A 8 -25.18 -8.58 -13.70
C SER A 8 -25.34 -7.43 -12.69
N TYR A 9 -24.24 -6.75 -12.38
CA TYR A 9 -24.25 -5.59 -11.48
C TYR A 9 -24.92 -4.35 -12.08
N LEU A 10 -25.04 -4.25 -13.40
CA LEU A 10 -25.70 -3.10 -14.07
C LEU A 10 -27.20 -2.97 -13.72
N GLN A 11 -27.84 -4.07 -13.32
CA GLN A 11 -29.24 -4.12 -12.98
C GLN A 11 -29.51 -4.05 -11.46
N LYS A 12 -28.43 -4.05 -10.63
CA LYS A 12 -28.58 -4.03 -9.19
C LYS A 12 -28.79 -2.61 -8.66
N SER A 13 -29.65 -2.48 -7.65
CA SER A 13 -29.77 -1.24 -6.91
C SER A 13 -28.46 -0.97 -6.13
N PRO A 14 -27.98 0.28 -6.07
CA PRO A 14 -26.84 0.63 -5.21
C PRO A 14 -27.01 0.23 -3.74
N PHE A 15 -28.25 0.10 -3.28
CA PHE A 15 -28.58 -0.31 -1.90
C PHE A 15 -28.30 -1.80 -1.64
N ASP A 16 -28.34 -2.63 -2.70
CA ASP A 16 -28.12 -4.08 -2.62
C ASP A 16 -26.63 -4.46 -2.71
N LEU A 17 -25.74 -3.47 -2.83
CA LEU A 17 -24.31 -3.67 -3.00
C LEU A 17 -23.57 -3.59 -1.67
N SER A 18 -22.55 -4.45 -1.49
CA SER A 18 -21.59 -4.31 -0.38
C SER A 18 -20.78 -3.01 -0.52
N GLY A 19 -20.13 -2.57 0.58
CA GLY A 19 -19.28 -1.39 0.58
C GLY A 19 -18.14 -1.46 -0.46
N GLY A 20 -17.51 -2.64 -0.58
CA GLY A 20 -16.47 -2.90 -1.58
C GLY A 20 -16.99 -2.84 -3.01
N GLN A 21 -18.18 -3.40 -3.27
CA GLN A 21 -18.83 -3.35 -4.59
C GLN A 21 -19.19 -1.91 -5.00
N LYS A 22 -19.76 -1.11 -4.06
CA LYS A 22 -20.04 0.30 -4.28
C LYS A 22 -18.77 1.08 -4.67
N ARG A 23 -17.67 0.82 -3.94
CA ARG A 23 -16.38 1.46 -4.21
C ARG A 23 -15.81 1.09 -5.57
N ARG A 24 -15.89 -0.19 -5.98
CA ARG A 24 -15.48 -0.65 -7.31
C ARG A 24 -16.30 -0.02 -8.44
N ILE A 25 -17.61 0.16 -8.24
CA ILE A 25 -18.48 0.84 -9.21
C ILE A 25 -18.11 2.33 -9.31
N ALA A 26 -17.84 3.00 -8.19
CA ALA A 26 -17.39 4.38 -8.21
C ALA A 26 -16.07 4.55 -8.98
N ILE A 27 -15.10 3.66 -8.74
CA ILE A 27 -13.83 3.62 -9.48
C ILE A 27 -14.07 3.35 -10.97
N ALA A 28 -14.98 2.43 -11.31
CA ALA A 28 -15.33 2.16 -12.71
C ALA A 28 -15.89 3.41 -13.42
N GLY A 29 -16.71 4.20 -12.72
CA GLY A 29 -17.23 5.48 -13.23
C GLY A 29 -16.12 6.49 -13.52
N ILE A 30 -15.12 6.59 -12.63
CA ILE A 30 -13.96 7.48 -12.83
C ILE A 30 -13.10 6.95 -14.00
N LEU A 31 -12.81 5.66 -14.04
CA LEU A 31 -12.02 5.04 -15.12
C LEU A 31 -12.67 5.17 -16.51
N ALA A 32 -14.00 5.26 -16.57
CA ALA A 32 -14.72 5.49 -17.82
C ALA A 32 -14.41 6.88 -18.45
N MET A 33 -13.90 7.83 -17.66
CA MET A 33 -13.42 9.13 -18.15
C MET A 33 -11.98 9.06 -18.71
N ASP A 34 -11.34 7.91 -18.66
CA ASP A 34 -9.96 7.62 -19.07
C ASP A 34 -8.92 8.61 -18.52
N PRO A 35 -8.87 8.85 -17.19
CA PRO A 35 -7.93 9.80 -16.62
C PRO A 35 -6.48 9.29 -16.73
N ASP A 36 -5.52 10.21 -16.88
CA ASP A 36 -4.10 9.88 -16.81
C ASP A 36 -3.60 9.72 -15.37
N ILE A 37 -4.25 10.41 -14.43
CA ILE A 37 -3.90 10.41 -13.01
C ILE A 37 -5.14 10.06 -12.19
N LEU A 38 -5.01 9.06 -11.34
CA LEU A 38 -6.03 8.63 -10.39
C LEU A 38 -5.56 8.93 -8.97
N VAL A 39 -6.30 9.76 -8.23
CA VAL A 39 -6.02 10.06 -6.82
C VAL A 39 -7.05 9.35 -5.95
N LEU A 40 -6.58 8.56 -4.99
CA LEU A 40 -7.39 7.71 -4.13
C LEU A 40 -7.08 8.04 -2.67
N ASP A 41 -8.10 8.51 -1.95
CA ASP A 41 -7.99 8.84 -0.54
C ASP A 41 -8.60 7.71 0.30
N GLU A 42 -7.77 7.08 1.15
CA GLU A 42 -8.10 5.94 2.01
C GLU A 42 -8.95 4.87 1.30
N PRO A 43 -8.56 4.37 0.12
CA PRO A 43 -9.43 3.55 -0.72
C PRO A 43 -9.72 2.16 -0.14
N THR A 44 -8.97 1.72 0.85
CA THR A 44 -9.11 0.41 1.51
C THR A 44 -9.84 0.48 2.84
N ALA A 45 -10.16 1.68 3.34
CA ALA A 45 -10.82 1.86 4.64
C ALA A 45 -12.13 1.07 4.74
N GLY A 46 -12.29 0.28 5.82
CA GLY A 46 -13.51 -0.48 6.09
C GLY A 46 -13.72 -1.72 5.21
N LEU A 47 -12.72 -2.13 4.42
CA LEU A 47 -12.74 -3.40 3.71
C LEU A 47 -12.17 -4.52 4.59
N ASP A 48 -12.62 -5.73 4.34
CA ASP A 48 -12.00 -6.94 4.89
C ASP A 48 -10.65 -7.23 4.21
N PRO A 49 -9.79 -8.11 4.77
CA PRO A 49 -8.47 -8.38 4.22
C PRO A 49 -8.47 -8.87 2.77
N GLN A 50 -9.51 -9.57 2.34
CA GLN A 50 -9.64 -10.01 0.96
C GLN A 50 -9.99 -8.83 0.05
N GLY A 51 -10.96 -8.00 0.45
CA GLY A 51 -11.36 -6.80 -0.28
C GLY A 51 -10.22 -5.79 -0.44
N ILE A 52 -9.35 -5.68 0.58
CA ILE A 52 -8.13 -4.86 0.52
C ILE A 52 -7.21 -5.37 -0.60
N ARG A 53 -6.83 -6.66 -0.57
CA ARG A 53 -5.95 -7.25 -1.60
C ARG A 53 -6.51 -7.05 -3.01
N GLU A 54 -7.78 -7.39 -3.21
CA GLU A 54 -8.43 -7.24 -4.50
C GLU A 54 -8.48 -5.78 -4.99
N MET A 55 -8.60 -4.82 -4.07
CA MET A 55 -8.59 -3.40 -4.40
C MET A 55 -7.18 -2.91 -4.77
N MET A 56 -6.16 -3.34 -4.03
CA MET A 56 -4.77 -2.99 -4.31
C MET A 56 -4.29 -3.62 -5.63
N ASP A 57 -4.69 -4.86 -5.93
CA ASP A 57 -4.42 -5.51 -7.22
C ASP A 57 -5.09 -4.77 -8.38
N LEU A 58 -6.29 -4.24 -8.17
CA LEU A 58 -6.95 -3.37 -9.16
C LEU A 58 -6.11 -2.12 -9.43
N PHE A 59 -5.63 -1.43 -8.40
CA PHE A 59 -4.79 -0.23 -8.57
C PHE A 59 -3.47 -0.56 -9.26
N LYS A 60 -2.85 -1.68 -8.92
CA LYS A 60 -1.67 -2.18 -9.60
C LYS A 60 -1.93 -2.44 -11.09
N SER A 61 -3.07 -3.04 -11.44
CA SER A 61 -3.45 -3.28 -12.83
C SER A 61 -3.69 -1.98 -13.60
N ILE A 62 -4.29 -0.96 -12.97
CA ILE A 62 -4.49 0.36 -13.56
C ILE A 62 -3.14 1.04 -13.83
N HIS A 63 -2.20 0.95 -12.87
CA HIS A 63 -0.85 1.48 -13.07
C HIS A 63 -0.11 0.78 -14.22
N GLN A 64 -0.24 -0.55 -14.34
CA GLN A 64 0.34 -1.33 -15.44
C GLN A 64 -0.20 -0.95 -16.83
N LEU A 65 -1.39 -0.35 -16.90
CA LEU A 65 -1.95 0.23 -18.13
C LEU A 65 -1.35 1.62 -18.45
N GLY A 66 -0.32 2.07 -17.72
CA GLY A 66 0.37 3.34 -17.95
C GLY A 66 -0.25 4.54 -17.23
N LYS A 67 -1.25 4.33 -16.36
CA LYS A 67 -1.86 5.40 -15.58
C LYS A 67 -1.02 5.71 -14.34
N THR A 68 -1.03 6.97 -13.90
CA THR A 68 -0.45 7.35 -12.60
C THR A 68 -1.49 7.13 -11.51
N VAL A 69 -1.13 6.35 -10.48
CA VAL A 69 -2.00 6.14 -9.32
C VAL A 69 -1.35 6.80 -8.10
N ILE A 70 -2.07 7.72 -7.48
CA ILE A 70 -1.68 8.38 -6.24
C ILE A 70 -2.57 7.85 -5.13
N LEU A 71 -1.94 7.21 -4.14
CA LEU A 71 -2.61 6.63 -2.99
C LEU A 71 -2.34 7.52 -1.77
N VAL A 72 -3.39 8.08 -1.18
CA VAL A 72 -3.32 8.76 0.11
C VAL A 72 -3.74 7.75 1.18
N THR A 73 -2.84 7.42 2.09
CA THR A 73 -3.09 6.41 3.12
C THR A 73 -2.16 6.59 4.32
N HIS A 74 -2.58 6.09 5.46
CA HIS A 74 -1.78 5.93 6.67
C HIS A 74 -1.29 4.48 6.87
N ASP A 75 -1.64 3.54 5.98
CA ASP A 75 -1.17 2.15 6.06
C ASP A 75 0.18 1.99 5.36
N MET A 76 1.24 1.97 6.15
CA MET A 76 2.60 1.88 5.65
C MET A 76 2.94 0.51 5.07
N ASN A 77 2.18 -0.56 5.40
CA ASN A 77 2.36 -1.86 4.75
C ASN A 77 1.95 -1.78 3.28
N HIS A 78 0.82 -1.11 2.99
CA HIS A 78 0.40 -0.88 1.60
C HIS A 78 1.38 0.01 0.83
N VAL A 79 1.95 1.04 1.49
CA VAL A 79 2.98 1.88 0.87
C VAL A 79 4.20 1.03 0.49
N LEU A 80 4.69 0.19 1.41
CA LEU A 80 5.86 -0.65 1.19
C LEU A 80 5.64 -1.68 0.08
N GLU A 81 4.46 -2.30 0.04
CA GLU A 81 4.16 -3.42 -0.86
C GLU A 81 3.78 -2.96 -2.28
N TYR A 82 3.04 -1.85 -2.41
CA TYR A 82 2.40 -1.47 -3.67
C TYR A 82 2.96 -0.19 -4.30
N CYS A 83 3.66 0.68 -3.54
CA CYS A 83 4.10 1.96 -4.05
C CYS A 83 5.57 1.94 -4.51
N ASN A 84 5.87 2.72 -5.54
CA ASN A 84 7.23 2.92 -6.05
C ASN A 84 7.91 4.09 -5.37
N GLU A 85 7.18 5.19 -5.19
CA GLU A 85 7.60 6.43 -4.56
C GLU A 85 6.64 6.81 -3.44
N VAL A 86 7.14 7.57 -2.48
CA VAL A 86 6.35 8.13 -1.39
C VAL A 86 6.62 9.61 -1.22
N ILE A 87 5.57 10.34 -0.88
CA ILE A 87 5.63 11.74 -0.46
C ILE A 87 5.12 11.78 0.96
N VAL A 88 6.00 12.13 1.90
CA VAL A 88 5.66 12.36 3.31
C VAL A 88 5.21 13.79 3.46
N MET A 89 4.01 13.98 4.01
CA MET A 89 3.43 15.29 4.26
C MET A 89 3.21 15.49 5.76
N ASN A 90 3.55 16.67 6.25
CA ASN A 90 3.31 17.08 7.62
C ASN A 90 2.89 18.57 7.63
N GLU A 91 1.86 18.90 8.39
CA GLU A 91 1.33 20.28 8.53
C GLU A 91 1.11 21.01 7.18
N GLY A 92 0.68 20.27 6.14
CA GLY A 92 0.45 20.81 4.79
C GLY A 92 1.70 21.02 3.95
N CYS A 93 2.88 20.66 4.44
CA CYS A 93 4.16 20.76 3.73
C CYS A 93 4.68 19.38 3.33
N VAL A 94 5.45 19.35 2.22
CA VAL A 94 6.20 18.15 1.83
C VAL A 94 7.48 18.08 2.65
N GLU A 95 7.55 17.09 3.55
CA GLU A 95 8.72 16.84 4.39
C GLU A 95 9.80 16.05 3.64
N ARG A 96 9.37 15.01 2.93
CA ARG A 96 10.28 14.14 2.19
C ARG A 96 9.58 13.55 0.96
N LYS A 97 10.34 13.34 -0.10
CA LYS A 97 9.91 12.63 -1.29
C LYS A 97 11.03 11.71 -1.78
N GLY A 98 10.71 10.50 -2.20
CA GLY A 98 11.69 9.59 -2.78
C GLY A 98 11.14 8.18 -3.00
N LYS A 99 12.02 7.28 -3.37
CA LYS A 99 11.68 5.85 -3.45
C LYS A 99 11.32 5.33 -2.05
N VAL A 100 10.30 4.48 -1.98
CA VAL A 100 9.80 3.92 -0.71
C VAL A 100 10.95 3.35 0.14
N LYS A 101 11.81 2.52 -0.45
CA LYS A 101 12.96 1.91 0.23
C LYS A 101 13.92 2.94 0.85
N ASP A 102 14.15 4.07 0.19
CA ASP A 102 15.09 5.08 0.66
C ASP A 102 14.50 5.93 1.78
N VAL A 103 13.20 6.20 1.72
CA VAL A 103 12.49 6.98 2.75
C VAL A 103 12.33 6.16 4.03
N PHE A 104 12.00 4.86 3.93
CA PHE A 104 11.81 3.98 5.10
C PHE A 104 13.11 3.58 5.81
N LYS A 105 14.29 3.78 5.20
CA LYS A 105 15.59 3.58 5.90
C LYS A 105 15.77 4.47 7.12
N ASP A 106 15.19 5.67 7.10
CA ASP A 106 15.26 6.62 8.20
C ASP A 106 14.04 6.47 9.13
N SER A 107 13.97 5.30 9.75
CA SER A 107 12.84 4.89 10.58
C SER A 107 12.61 5.83 11.77
N ASP A 108 13.68 6.30 12.42
CA ASP A 108 13.60 7.20 13.57
C ASP A 108 12.99 8.55 13.16
N TYR A 109 13.33 9.06 11.98
CA TYR A 109 12.74 10.28 11.44
C TYR A 109 11.24 10.13 11.21
N LEU A 110 10.79 9.02 10.60
CA LEU A 110 9.37 8.76 10.35
C LEU A 110 8.58 8.64 11.65
N LEU A 111 9.12 7.92 12.65
CA LEU A 111 8.50 7.80 13.98
C LEU A 111 8.37 9.14 14.67
N ASN A 112 9.38 10.02 14.56
CA ASN A 112 9.34 11.39 15.14
C ASN A 112 8.25 12.27 14.48
N LEU A 113 7.87 11.97 13.22
CA LEU A 113 6.74 12.61 12.53
C LEU A 113 5.38 11.97 12.89
N GLY A 114 5.36 10.95 13.75
CA GLY A 114 4.13 10.21 14.09
C GLY A 114 3.67 9.27 13.00
N ILE A 115 4.55 8.90 12.07
CA ILE A 115 4.25 7.93 11.00
C ILE A 115 4.65 6.54 11.49
N ASP A 116 3.70 5.61 11.48
CA ASP A 116 3.97 4.21 11.78
C ASP A 116 4.89 3.60 10.72
N LEU A 117 5.67 2.61 11.14
CA LEU A 117 6.51 1.85 10.22
C LEU A 117 5.77 0.60 9.74
N PRO A 118 6.10 0.08 8.55
CA PRO A 118 5.63 -1.24 8.11
C PRO A 118 5.93 -2.32 9.15
N LEU A 119 5.06 -3.31 9.26
CA LEU A 119 5.21 -4.39 10.25
C LEU A 119 6.59 -5.07 10.14
N ILE A 120 7.03 -5.36 8.91
CA ILE A 120 8.32 -6.02 8.68
C ILE A 120 9.49 -5.15 9.13
N THR A 121 9.43 -3.83 8.92
CA THR A 121 10.46 -2.88 9.36
C THR A 121 10.55 -2.87 10.90
N ASN A 122 9.41 -2.83 11.59
CA ASN A 122 9.37 -2.92 13.06
C ASN A 122 9.96 -4.25 13.56
N MET A 123 9.63 -5.39 12.91
CA MET A 123 10.18 -6.69 13.27
C MET A 123 11.72 -6.70 13.13
N ILE A 124 12.27 -6.17 12.05
CA ILE A 124 13.72 -6.09 11.82
C ILE A 124 14.39 -5.24 12.88
N ILE A 125 13.82 -4.07 13.20
CA ILE A 125 14.34 -3.20 14.26
C ILE A 125 14.37 -3.94 15.61
N ASP A 126 13.32 -4.65 15.96
CA ASP A 126 13.23 -5.36 17.23
C ASP A 126 14.16 -6.58 17.29
N LEU A 127 14.38 -7.28 16.18
CA LEU A 127 15.37 -8.35 16.09
C LEU A 127 16.79 -7.79 16.21
N ASN A 128 17.10 -6.69 15.54
CA ASN A 128 18.41 -6.04 15.64
C ASN A 128 18.70 -5.56 17.07
N LYS A 129 17.71 -5.05 17.82
CA LYS A 129 17.86 -4.75 19.26
C LYS A 129 18.17 -5.97 20.10
N LYS A 130 17.79 -7.17 19.65
CA LYS A 130 18.09 -8.45 20.32
C LYS A 130 19.42 -9.08 19.90
N GLY A 131 20.18 -8.40 19.03
CA GLY A 131 21.53 -8.79 18.63
C GLY A 131 21.66 -9.40 17.23
N PHE A 132 20.56 -9.50 16.45
CA PHE A 132 20.63 -9.86 15.04
C PHE A 132 21.23 -8.70 14.23
N GLN A 133 21.78 -8.99 13.05
CA GLN A 133 22.34 -7.98 12.12
C GLN A 133 21.60 -7.99 10.77
N LEU A 134 20.28 -7.79 10.82
CA LEU A 134 19.42 -7.82 9.65
C LEU A 134 19.45 -6.48 8.90
N ASP A 135 19.49 -6.55 7.56
CA ASP A 135 19.40 -5.37 6.71
C ASP A 135 18.00 -4.77 6.78
N THR A 136 17.92 -3.48 7.13
CA THR A 136 16.67 -2.72 7.19
C THR A 136 16.03 -2.47 5.81
N SER A 137 16.71 -2.82 4.72
CA SER A 137 16.15 -2.75 3.37
C SER A 137 15.26 -3.94 2.99
N ILE A 138 15.24 -5.00 3.81
CA ILE A 138 14.33 -6.14 3.66
C ILE A 138 12.89 -5.65 3.77
N ASN A 139 12.06 -6.00 2.79
CA ASN A 139 10.71 -5.47 2.68
C ASN A 139 9.61 -6.54 2.50
N ASN A 140 9.98 -7.81 2.55
CA ASN A 140 9.05 -8.92 2.48
C ASN A 140 9.46 -10.04 3.44
N ILE A 141 8.52 -10.92 3.75
CA ILE A 141 8.66 -12.00 4.73
C ILE A 141 9.65 -13.06 4.27
N ASP A 142 9.69 -13.37 2.98
CA ASP A 142 10.53 -14.44 2.45
C ASP A 142 12.01 -14.07 2.58
N ASP A 143 12.38 -12.85 2.20
CA ASP A 143 13.74 -12.34 2.37
C ASP A 143 14.13 -12.26 3.86
N LEU A 144 13.18 -11.92 4.76
CA LEU A 144 13.45 -11.90 6.19
C LEU A 144 13.72 -13.30 6.73
N VAL A 145 12.95 -14.29 6.32
CA VAL A 145 13.15 -15.70 6.72
C VAL A 145 14.48 -16.23 6.22
N GLU A 146 14.88 -15.90 4.98
CA GLU A 146 16.17 -16.28 4.43
C GLU A 146 17.33 -15.65 5.21
N ALA A 147 17.25 -14.35 5.51
CA ALA A 147 18.26 -13.65 6.29
C ALA A 147 18.39 -14.22 7.72
N LEU A 148 17.28 -14.55 8.37
CA LEU A 148 17.28 -15.18 9.70
C LEU A 148 17.88 -16.59 9.66
N GLY A 149 17.61 -17.37 8.62
CA GLY A 149 18.20 -18.70 8.43
C GLY A 149 19.72 -18.63 8.30
N GLY A 150 20.25 -17.61 7.64
CA GLY A 150 21.69 -17.34 7.53
C GLY A 150 22.35 -16.99 8.89
N GLU A 151 21.71 -16.16 9.68
CA GLU A 151 22.17 -15.74 11.02
C GLU A 151 22.11 -16.86 12.08
N LEU A 152 21.17 -17.80 11.96
CA LEU A 152 21.02 -18.91 12.91
C LEU A 152 21.98 -20.09 12.64
N HIS A 153 22.60 -20.14 11.49
CA HIS A 153 23.51 -21.22 11.05
C HIS A 153 24.97 -20.79 10.91
N GLY A 154 25.30 -19.54 11.19
CA GLY A 154 26.66 -18.97 11.21
C GLY A 154 27.17 -18.84 12.63
#